data_151eb3911b3ef34ac594e65fd8d9a921
#
_entry.id   151eb3911b3ef34ac594e65fd8d9a921
#
_cell.length_a   1.000
_cell.length_b   1.000
_cell.length_c   1.000
_cell.angle_alpha   90.00
_cell.angle_beta   90.00
_cell.angle_gamma   90.00
#
_symmetry.space_group_name_H-M   'P 1'
#
loop_
_entity.id
_entity.type
_entity.pdbx_description
1 polymer ?
#
loop_
_entity_poly.entity_id
_entity_poly.type
_entity_poly.pdbx_seq_one_letter_code
_entity_poly.pdbx_strand_id
1 'polypeptide(L)'
;MKRKYYLILDTETATVPFAGTIARNEQEKKNIAIAKPLVYDIGWTISDRQGSIIKKENYLVQETFFVPQVFNTAYYRDKRPQYMEMFGKREIEALPWNNIIEILLQDCRNADFVCAYNAAFDFKKAIPFTEKYIKALYSNYYQKWENRQIESCKQIVNGYNNAKNEKYLEPIFELRNEEFPIVDLWGLACQRLINNKRYKDYCLKNGLLTQSGLYFKSSAETSFQYLAKEYNFIESHTALDDALIETKILAKALQKGKVFPMISAFPFRELGYTYDYVRENPKYKQVVIDKINSYLSEKNDNSKYTNRLLNIISMLETI
;
A
#
# COMPACT_ATOMS: atom_id res chain seq x y z
N MET A 1 1.49 3.60 -33.23
CA MET A 1 2.16 3.33 -31.93
C MET A 1 1.82 1.90 -31.51
N LYS A 2 2.83 1.13 -31.02
CA LYS A 2 2.59 -0.20 -30.45
C LYS A 2 1.68 -0.03 -29.22
N ARG A 3 0.66 -0.87 -29.07
CA ARG A 3 -0.22 -0.89 -27.91
C ARG A 3 0.61 -1.28 -26.69
N LYS A 4 0.47 -0.55 -25.59
CA LYS A 4 1.15 -0.85 -24.32
C LYS A 4 0.21 -1.55 -23.38
N TYR A 5 0.75 -2.51 -22.64
CA TYR A 5 0.06 -3.29 -21.64
C TYR A 5 0.66 -3.02 -20.26
N TYR A 6 -0.21 -3.04 -19.27
CA TYR A 6 0.11 -2.78 -17.87
C TYR A 6 -0.36 -3.97 -17.04
N LEU A 7 0.52 -4.53 -16.23
CA LEU A 7 0.16 -5.49 -15.21
C LEU A 7 -0.04 -4.69 -13.91
N ILE A 8 -1.23 -4.73 -13.36
CA ILE A 8 -1.59 -4.03 -12.10
C ILE A 8 -1.80 -5.10 -11.05
N LEU A 9 -1.01 -5.04 -9.97
CA LEU A 9 -0.94 -6.05 -8.93
C LEU A 9 -1.19 -5.43 -7.56
N ASP A 10 -1.94 -6.13 -6.73
CA ASP A 10 -2.06 -5.87 -5.30
C ASP A 10 -1.79 -7.13 -4.48
N THR A 11 -1.38 -6.95 -3.21
CA THR A 11 -1.13 -8.04 -2.27
C THR A 11 -1.75 -7.78 -0.92
N GLU A 12 -2.47 -8.77 -0.38
CA GLU A 12 -2.86 -8.77 1.02
C GLU A 12 -1.86 -9.55 1.86
N THR A 13 -1.49 -8.98 3.01
CA THR A 13 -0.37 -9.51 3.79
C THR A 13 -0.71 -9.83 5.24
N ALA A 14 -0.08 -10.90 5.72
CA ALA A 14 0.15 -11.22 7.12
C ALA A 14 1.58 -10.83 7.52
N THR A 15 2.08 -11.36 8.61
CA THR A 15 3.50 -11.24 8.99
C THR A 15 4.05 -12.55 9.57
N VAL A 16 5.29 -12.55 9.99
CA VAL A 16 5.93 -13.72 10.59
C VAL A 16 5.16 -14.21 11.84
N PRO A 17 5.03 -15.53 12.06
CA PRO A 17 4.12 -16.09 13.06
C PRO A 17 4.44 -15.69 14.51
N PHE A 18 5.69 -15.37 14.80
CA PHE A 18 6.15 -14.95 16.13
C PHE A 18 6.02 -13.43 16.38
N ALA A 19 5.51 -12.66 15.45
CA ALA A 19 5.38 -11.19 15.60
C ALA A 19 4.56 -10.81 16.84
N GLY A 20 3.47 -11.53 17.12
CA GLY A 20 2.60 -11.29 18.25
C GLY A 20 3.22 -11.57 19.63
N THR A 21 4.27 -12.41 19.70
CA THR A 21 5.00 -12.70 20.96
C THR A 21 6.07 -11.66 21.26
N ILE A 22 6.51 -10.92 20.24
CA ILE A 22 7.57 -9.91 20.36
C ILE A 22 6.99 -8.51 20.55
N ALA A 23 5.89 -8.20 19.87
CA ALA A 23 5.25 -6.90 19.95
C ALA A 23 4.52 -6.72 21.30
N ARG A 24 4.71 -5.57 21.93
CA ARG A 24 4.10 -5.20 23.24
C ARG A 24 2.75 -4.52 23.08
N ASN A 25 2.46 -4.00 21.89
CA ASN A 25 1.23 -3.27 21.57
C ASN A 25 0.91 -3.33 20.06
N GLU A 26 -0.28 -2.90 19.68
CA GLU A 26 -0.76 -2.95 18.30
C GLU A 26 0.08 -2.10 17.32
N GLN A 27 0.68 -0.99 17.77
CA GLN A 27 1.55 -0.20 16.90
C GLN A 27 2.85 -0.94 16.56
N GLU A 28 3.43 -1.64 17.53
CA GLU A 28 4.62 -2.47 17.31
C GLU A 28 4.32 -3.66 16.39
N LYS A 29 3.14 -4.28 16.54
CA LYS A 29 2.67 -5.32 15.59
C LYS A 29 2.59 -4.77 14.16
N LYS A 30 1.98 -3.58 13.99
CA LYS A 30 1.91 -2.91 12.68
C LYS A 30 3.31 -2.63 12.11
N ASN A 31 4.24 -2.15 12.94
CA ASN A 31 5.61 -1.89 12.50
C ASN A 31 6.31 -3.16 12.02
N ILE A 32 6.11 -4.28 12.73
CA ILE A 32 6.64 -5.58 12.31
C ILE A 32 5.98 -6.04 10.99
N ALA A 33 4.66 -5.93 10.87
CA ALA A 33 3.92 -6.32 9.68
C ALA A 33 4.38 -5.55 8.43
N ILE A 34 4.62 -4.25 8.55
CA ILE A 34 5.13 -3.41 7.45
C ILE A 34 6.57 -3.80 7.07
N ALA A 35 7.38 -4.22 8.05
CA ALA A 35 8.78 -4.57 7.83
C ALA A 35 8.99 -6.02 7.38
N LYS A 36 8.08 -6.92 7.73
CA LYS A 36 8.15 -8.38 7.51
C LYS A 36 6.83 -8.91 6.92
N PRO A 37 6.33 -8.34 5.82
CA PRO A 37 5.05 -8.76 5.23
C PRO A 37 5.18 -10.14 4.57
N LEU A 38 4.17 -10.97 4.78
CA LEU A 38 4.01 -12.26 4.11
C LEU A 38 2.72 -12.25 3.31
N VAL A 39 2.81 -12.38 2.02
CA VAL A 39 1.65 -12.40 1.11
C VAL A 39 0.81 -13.63 1.38
N TYR A 40 -0.50 -13.45 1.58
CA TYR A 40 -1.46 -14.54 1.69
C TYR A 40 -2.51 -14.54 0.58
N ASP A 41 -2.77 -13.36 -0.02
CA ASP A 41 -3.62 -13.18 -1.19
C ASP A 41 -2.87 -12.29 -2.18
N ILE A 42 -2.87 -12.66 -3.44
CA ILE A 42 -2.23 -11.93 -4.53
C ILE A 42 -3.14 -11.93 -5.75
N GLY A 43 -3.42 -10.74 -6.25
CA GLY A 43 -4.26 -10.57 -7.42
C GLY A 43 -3.67 -9.58 -8.41
N TRP A 44 -3.90 -9.81 -9.70
CA TRP A 44 -3.49 -8.84 -10.72
C TRP A 44 -4.39 -8.84 -11.93
N THR A 45 -4.32 -7.75 -12.66
CA THR A 45 -4.94 -7.59 -13.98
C THR A 45 -3.87 -7.24 -15.00
N ILE A 46 -4.10 -7.65 -16.26
CA ILE A 46 -3.39 -7.10 -17.42
C ILE A 46 -4.40 -6.24 -18.18
N SER A 47 -4.08 -4.97 -18.38
CA SER A 47 -4.95 -4.04 -19.09
C SER A 47 -4.21 -3.20 -20.10
N ASP A 48 -4.99 -2.60 -21.00
CA ASP A 48 -4.48 -1.56 -21.87
C ASP A 48 -4.54 -0.19 -21.18
N ARG A 49 -4.08 0.84 -21.89
CA ARG A 49 -4.09 2.23 -21.41
C ARG A 49 -5.49 2.77 -21.07
N GLN A 50 -6.54 2.23 -21.64
CA GLN A 50 -7.93 2.62 -21.42
C GLN A 50 -8.55 1.91 -20.22
N GLY A 51 -7.84 0.95 -19.62
CA GLY A 51 -8.33 0.11 -18.53
C GLY A 51 -9.17 -1.07 -19.00
N SER A 52 -9.09 -1.41 -20.33
CA SER A 52 -9.73 -2.63 -20.84
C SER A 52 -8.92 -3.83 -20.38
N ILE A 53 -9.51 -4.63 -19.50
CA ILE A 53 -8.86 -5.79 -18.90
C ILE A 53 -8.82 -6.93 -19.93
N ILE A 54 -7.63 -7.51 -20.11
CA ILE A 54 -7.34 -8.61 -21.03
C ILE A 54 -7.25 -9.92 -20.25
N LYS A 55 -6.67 -9.85 -19.05
CA LYS A 55 -6.46 -10.98 -18.16
C LYS A 55 -6.63 -10.53 -16.71
N LYS A 56 -7.10 -11.43 -15.86
CA LYS A 56 -7.12 -11.27 -14.41
C LYS A 56 -6.79 -12.59 -13.73
N GLU A 57 -6.03 -12.53 -12.65
CA GLU A 57 -5.62 -13.68 -11.84
C GLU A 57 -5.81 -13.35 -10.37
N ASN A 58 -6.13 -14.37 -9.57
CA ASN A 58 -6.30 -14.24 -8.13
C ASN A 58 -5.97 -15.54 -7.42
N TYR A 59 -5.03 -15.51 -6.46
CA TYR A 59 -4.54 -16.70 -5.79
C TYR A 59 -4.33 -16.49 -4.30
N LEU A 60 -4.75 -17.49 -3.50
CA LEU A 60 -4.31 -17.63 -2.12
C LEU A 60 -2.98 -18.39 -2.09
N VAL A 61 -2.04 -17.88 -1.30
CA VAL A 61 -0.72 -18.50 -1.09
C VAL A 61 -0.86 -19.62 -0.05
N GLN A 62 -0.69 -20.87 -0.45
CA GLN A 62 -0.91 -22.02 0.42
C GLN A 62 -0.08 -21.98 1.70
N GLU A 63 1.20 -21.61 1.59
CA GLU A 63 2.18 -21.61 2.69
C GLU A 63 1.93 -20.52 3.74
N THR A 64 1.04 -19.57 3.47
CA THR A 64 0.71 -18.47 4.39
C THR A 64 -0.76 -18.47 4.78
N PHE A 65 -1.68 -18.62 3.83
CA PHE A 65 -3.12 -18.57 4.07
C PHE A 65 -3.62 -19.74 4.93
N PHE A 66 -3.17 -20.96 4.63
CA PHE A 66 -3.59 -22.16 5.37
C PHE A 66 -2.76 -22.43 6.65
N VAL A 67 -1.78 -21.59 6.95
CA VAL A 67 -1.00 -21.66 8.18
C VAL A 67 -1.61 -20.70 9.22
N PRO A 68 -2.38 -21.20 10.21
CA PRO A 68 -3.11 -20.34 11.16
C PRO A 68 -2.19 -19.37 11.91
N GLN A 69 -0.98 -19.80 12.25
CA GLN A 69 0.02 -18.99 12.96
C GLN A 69 0.48 -17.78 12.14
N VAL A 70 0.44 -17.88 10.81
CA VAL A 70 0.73 -16.77 9.90
C VAL A 70 -0.53 -15.94 9.66
N PHE A 71 -1.61 -16.57 9.17
CA PHE A 71 -2.83 -15.84 8.78
C PHE A 71 -3.44 -15.03 9.93
N ASN A 72 -3.42 -15.54 11.16
CA ASN A 72 -3.93 -14.83 12.34
C ASN A 72 -3.18 -13.53 12.66
N THR A 73 -2.03 -13.28 12.04
CA THR A 73 -1.29 -12.02 12.13
C THR A 73 -1.75 -10.99 11.09
N ALA A 74 -2.57 -11.38 10.12
CA ALA A 74 -3.07 -10.48 9.07
C ALA A 74 -3.92 -9.35 9.66
N TYR A 75 -3.84 -8.17 9.06
CA TYR A 75 -4.68 -7.04 9.45
C TYR A 75 -6.16 -7.35 9.18
N TYR A 76 -6.47 -7.96 8.04
CA TYR A 76 -7.82 -8.36 7.62
C TYR A 76 -8.13 -9.83 7.91
N ARG A 77 -7.61 -10.39 9.02
CA ARG A 77 -7.87 -11.80 9.42
C ARG A 77 -9.37 -12.13 9.57
N ASP A 78 -10.19 -11.14 9.88
CA ASP A 78 -11.65 -11.31 10.04
C ASP A 78 -12.34 -11.60 8.70
N LYS A 79 -11.67 -11.41 7.56
CA LYS A 79 -12.17 -11.78 6.24
C LYS A 79 -11.95 -13.24 5.88
N ARG A 80 -11.34 -14.04 6.74
CA ARG A 80 -11.13 -15.47 6.48
C ARG A 80 -12.39 -16.21 6.03
N PRO A 81 -13.58 -16.01 6.64
CA PRO A 81 -14.81 -16.66 6.19
C PRO A 81 -15.17 -16.30 4.74
N GLN A 82 -15.00 -15.03 4.34
CA GLN A 82 -15.21 -14.58 2.97
C GLN A 82 -14.28 -15.30 1.99
N TYR A 83 -12.99 -15.37 2.29
CA TYR A 83 -12.03 -16.11 1.47
C TYR A 83 -12.36 -17.60 1.37
N MET A 84 -12.78 -18.23 2.47
CA MET A 84 -13.19 -19.63 2.46
C MET A 84 -14.45 -19.87 1.63
N GLU A 85 -15.38 -18.92 1.61
CA GLU A 85 -16.57 -18.96 0.75
C GLU A 85 -16.17 -18.84 -0.73
N MET A 86 -15.32 -17.85 -1.08
CA MET A 86 -14.79 -17.65 -2.44
C MET A 86 -14.05 -18.91 -2.92
N PHE A 87 -13.21 -19.49 -2.06
CA PHE A 87 -12.49 -20.74 -2.36
C PHE A 87 -13.45 -21.91 -2.59
N GLY A 88 -14.46 -22.06 -1.76
CA GLY A 88 -15.50 -23.09 -1.91
C GLY A 88 -16.31 -22.94 -3.20
N LYS A 89 -16.54 -21.71 -3.64
CA LYS A 89 -17.21 -21.37 -4.93
C LYS A 89 -16.28 -21.43 -6.14
N ARG A 90 -15.00 -21.68 -5.95
CA ARG A 90 -13.95 -21.63 -6.98
C ARG A 90 -13.81 -20.24 -7.63
N GLU A 91 -14.08 -19.19 -6.91
CA GLU A 91 -13.87 -17.80 -7.31
C GLU A 91 -12.42 -17.35 -7.09
N ILE A 92 -11.69 -18.05 -6.19
CA ILE A 92 -10.26 -17.91 -5.94
C ILE A 92 -9.63 -19.29 -5.84
N GLU A 93 -8.42 -19.44 -6.35
CA GLU A 93 -7.65 -20.67 -6.28
C GLU A 93 -6.52 -20.54 -5.26
N ALA A 94 -6.18 -21.64 -4.58
CA ALA A 94 -5.04 -21.69 -3.69
C ALA A 94 -3.90 -22.48 -4.33
N LEU A 95 -2.75 -21.86 -4.49
CA LEU A 95 -1.57 -22.46 -5.10
C LEU A 95 -0.32 -22.32 -4.21
N PRO A 96 0.66 -23.23 -4.36
CA PRO A 96 1.99 -23.02 -3.83
C PRO A 96 2.61 -21.74 -4.39
N TRP A 97 3.35 -21.01 -3.56
CA TRP A 97 4.00 -19.75 -3.94
C TRP A 97 4.81 -19.85 -5.24
N ASN A 98 5.57 -20.93 -5.40
CA ASN A 98 6.39 -21.09 -6.61
C ASN A 98 5.54 -21.14 -7.88
N ASN A 99 4.37 -21.77 -7.86
CA ASN A 99 3.47 -21.83 -9.01
C ASN A 99 2.89 -20.45 -9.32
N ILE A 100 2.49 -19.71 -8.28
CA ILE A 100 1.99 -18.32 -8.43
C ILE A 100 3.06 -17.44 -9.08
N ILE A 101 4.29 -17.53 -8.60
CA ILE A 101 5.41 -16.72 -9.12
C ILE A 101 5.74 -17.06 -10.58
N GLU A 102 5.65 -18.32 -10.99
CA GLU A 102 5.83 -18.69 -12.40
C GLU A 102 4.75 -18.09 -13.30
N ILE A 103 3.48 -18.10 -12.86
CA ILE A 103 2.38 -17.46 -13.61
C ILE A 103 2.60 -15.93 -13.66
N LEU A 104 2.93 -15.31 -12.52
CA LEU A 104 3.20 -13.88 -12.45
C LEU A 104 4.37 -13.48 -13.37
N LEU A 105 5.46 -14.25 -13.36
CA LEU A 105 6.63 -14.00 -14.20
C LEU A 105 6.26 -14.04 -15.70
N GLN A 106 5.46 -15.03 -16.10
CA GLN A 106 4.95 -15.12 -17.46
C GLN A 106 4.12 -13.89 -17.85
N ASP A 107 3.28 -13.39 -16.94
CA ASP A 107 2.43 -12.24 -17.17
C ASP A 107 3.24 -10.92 -17.17
N CYS A 108 4.25 -10.80 -16.30
CA CYS A 108 5.18 -9.66 -16.31
C CYS A 108 5.91 -9.53 -17.67
N ARG A 109 6.32 -10.65 -18.29
CA ARG A 109 6.96 -10.64 -19.62
C ARG A 109 6.04 -10.13 -20.72
N ASN A 110 4.73 -10.26 -20.55
CA ASN A 110 3.72 -9.80 -21.49
C ASN A 110 3.29 -8.34 -21.27
N ALA A 111 3.75 -7.70 -20.21
CA ALA A 111 3.47 -6.31 -19.88
C ALA A 111 4.65 -5.38 -20.21
N ASP A 112 4.35 -4.15 -20.60
CA ASP A 112 5.39 -3.10 -20.76
C ASP A 112 5.78 -2.48 -19.40
N PHE A 113 4.89 -2.54 -18.40
CA PHE A 113 5.10 -2.03 -17.03
C PHE A 113 4.36 -2.90 -16.01
N VAL A 114 4.97 -3.06 -14.83
CA VAL A 114 4.28 -3.57 -13.65
C VAL A 114 3.88 -2.40 -12.75
N CYS A 115 2.68 -2.45 -12.20
CA CYS A 115 2.07 -1.36 -11.47
C CYS A 115 1.47 -1.86 -10.15
N ALA A 116 1.50 -1.03 -9.10
CA ALA A 116 0.78 -1.24 -7.86
C ALA A 116 0.51 0.10 -7.18
N TYR A 117 -0.49 0.17 -6.32
CA TYR A 117 -0.69 1.34 -5.47
C TYR A 117 0.18 1.21 -4.21
N ASN A 118 1.15 2.11 -4.05
CA ASN A 118 2.26 1.93 -3.12
C ASN A 118 3.23 0.80 -3.53
N ALA A 119 3.61 0.81 -4.78
CA ALA A 119 4.44 -0.21 -5.43
C ALA A 119 5.75 -0.57 -4.69
N ALA A 120 6.27 0.34 -3.85
CA ALA A 120 7.39 0.06 -2.96
C ALA A 120 7.07 -1.03 -1.94
N PHE A 121 5.81 -1.12 -1.48
CA PHE A 121 5.41 -2.16 -0.55
C PHE A 121 5.37 -3.54 -1.23
N ASP A 122 4.67 -3.66 -2.34
CA ASP A 122 4.48 -4.95 -3.02
C ASP A 122 5.77 -5.47 -3.64
N PHE A 123 6.41 -4.66 -4.48
CA PHE A 123 7.56 -5.09 -5.28
C PHE A 123 8.91 -5.04 -4.55
N LYS A 124 9.06 -4.23 -3.50
CA LYS A 124 10.34 -4.12 -2.76
C LYS A 124 10.30 -4.78 -1.37
N LYS A 125 9.10 -5.13 -0.86
CA LYS A 125 8.97 -5.73 0.47
C LYS A 125 8.17 -7.02 0.46
N ALA A 126 6.88 -6.98 0.12
CA ALA A 126 5.97 -8.11 0.31
C ALA A 126 6.38 -9.34 -0.51
N ILE A 127 6.49 -9.21 -1.82
CA ILE A 127 6.89 -10.30 -2.70
C ILE A 127 8.31 -10.79 -2.37
N PRO A 128 9.36 -9.92 -2.30
CA PRO A 128 10.71 -10.38 -1.98
C PRO A 128 10.86 -11.01 -0.58
N PHE A 129 10.11 -10.54 0.42
CA PHE A 129 10.18 -11.12 1.75
C PHE A 129 9.47 -12.47 1.80
N THR A 130 8.32 -12.61 1.15
CA THR A 130 7.61 -13.89 1.02
C THR A 130 8.47 -14.93 0.31
N GLU A 131 9.14 -14.56 -0.78
CA GLU A 131 10.09 -15.42 -1.50
C GLU A 131 11.21 -15.95 -0.57
N LYS A 132 11.75 -15.07 0.28
CA LYS A 132 12.80 -15.45 1.27
C LYS A 132 12.24 -16.36 2.36
N TYR A 133 11.02 -16.10 2.83
CA TYR A 133 10.35 -16.93 3.83
C TYR A 133 10.11 -18.34 3.28
N ILE A 134 9.53 -18.46 2.09
CA ILE A 134 9.21 -19.73 1.46
C ILE A 134 10.51 -20.55 1.19
N LYS A 135 11.55 -19.90 0.67
CA LYS A 135 12.86 -20.55 0.49
C LYS A 135 13.44 -21.06 1.81
N ALA A 136 13.31 -20.29 2.89
CA ALA A 136 13.74 -20.72 4.21
C ALA A 136 12.91 -21.89 4.74
N LEU A 137 11.58 -21.82 4.59
CA LEU A 137 10.62 -22.82 5.07
C LEU A 137 10.94 -24.23 4.55
N TYR A 138 11.32 -24.32 3.27
CA TYR A 138 11.69 -25.60 2.62
C TYR A 138 13.18 -25.95 2.70
N SER A 139 13.97 -25.21 3.50
CA SER A 139 15.40 -25.46 3.66
C SER A 139 15.72 -26.04 5.04
N ASN A 140 16.86 -26.74 5.14
CA ASN A 140 17.41 -27.20 6.42
C ASN A 140 17.90 -26.04 7.33
N TYR A 141 17.78 -24.78 6.87
CA TYR A 141 18.23 -23.58 7.58
C TYR A 141 17.09 -22.78 8.19
N TYR A 142 15.84 -23.28 8.18
CA TYR A 142 14.67 -22.53 8.65
C TYR A 142 14.86 -21.98 10.07
N GLN A 143 15.32 -22.81 11.02
CA GLN A 143 15.54 -22.37 12.41
C GLN A 143 16.56 -21.22 12.53
N LYS A 144 17.62 -21.25 11.73
CA LYS A 144 18.61 -20.17 11.70
C LYS A 144 18.04 -18.89 11.09
N TRP A 145 17.21 -19.03 10.05
CA TRP A 145 16.50 -17.91 9.43
C TRP A 145 15.50 -17.31 10.43
N GLU A 146 14.69 -18.14 11.08
CA GLU A 146 13.69 -17.72 12.08
C GLU A 146 14.34 -16.94 13.23
N ASN A 147 15.40 -17.43 13.82
CA ASN A 147 16.14 -16.76 14.90
C ASN A 147 16.64 -15.36 14.47
N ARG A 148 17.09 -15.21 13.23
CA ARG A 148 17.48 -13.91 12.69
C ARG A 148 16.27 -12.96 12.53
N GLN A 149 15.12 -13.49 12.12
CA GLN A 149 13.90 -12.68 12.00
C GLN A 149 13.38 -12.25 13.37
N ILE A 150 13.43 -13.12 14.37
CA ILE A 150 13.09 -12.80 15.77
C ILE A 150 13.96 -11.63 16.27
N GLU A 151 15.27 -11.71 16.09
CA GLU A 151 16.18 -10.64 16.49
C GLU A 151 15.92 -9.33 15.74
N SER A 152 15.68 -9.41 14.44
CA SER A 152 15.30 -8.25 13.63
C SER A 152 13.98 -7.62 14.09
N CYS A 153 12.98 -8.41 14.49
CA CYS A 153 11.72 -7.89 15.05
C CYS A 153 11.93 -7.18 16.38
N LYS A 154 12.80 -7.70 17.27
CA LYS A 154 13.18 -7.01 18.51
C LYS A 154 13.83 -5.65 18.24
N GLN A 155 14.68 -5.56 17.21
CA GLN A 155 15.28 -4.29 16.79
C GLN A 155 14.22 -3.31 16.30
N ILE A 156 13.23 -3.76 15.52
CA ILE A 156 12.10 -2.94 15.07
C ILE A 156 11.34 -2.38 16.29
N VAL A 157 11.00 -3.22 17.25
CA VAL A 157 10.26 -2.85 18.47
C VAL A 157 11.08 -1.86 19.32
N ASN A 158 12.38 -2.02 19.41
CA ASN A 158 13.26 -1.13 20.16
C ASN A 158 13.61 0.17 19.41
N GLY A 159 13.04 0.41 18.23
CA GLY A 159 13.25 1.63 17.46
C GLY A 159 14.58 1.71 16.69
N TYR A 160 15.35 0.61 16.64
CA TYR A 160 16.60 0.52 15.86
C TYR A 160 16.33 0.26 14.38
N ASN A 161 15.35 0.94 13.80
CA ASN A 161 15.12 0.88 12.37
C ASN A 161 16.07 1.83 11.65
N ASN A 162 17.15 1.31 11.12
CA ASN A 162 17.96 1.95 10.06
C ASN A 162 17.20 1.89 8.71
N ALA A 163 15.92 2.30 8.71
CA ALA A 163 15.23 2.57 7.46
C ALA A 163 15.93 3.79 6.85
N LYS A 164 16.82 3.54 5.90
CA LYS A 164 17.32 4.60 5.04
C LYS A 164 16.09 5.27 4.45
N ASN A 165 15.87 6.54 4.76
CA ASN A 165 14.86 7.41 4.16
C ASN A 165 15.31 7.70 2.71
N GLU A 166 15.36 6.69 1.88
CA GLU A 166 15.61 6.84 0.46
C GLU A 166 14.41 7.55 -0.16
N LYS A 167 14.61 8.80 -0.55
CA LYS A 167 13.57 9.63 -1.15
C LYS A 167 13.10 9.08 -2.50
N TYR A 168 13.97 8.36 -3.19
CA TYR A 168 13.72 7.72 -4.47
C TYR A 168 14.20 6.29 -4.41
N LEU A 169 13.34 5.37 -4.85
CA LEU A 169 13.67 3.97 -5.04
C LEU A 169 13.84 3.71 -6.54
N GLU A 170 14.71 2.79 -6.87
CA GLU A 170 14.86 2.35 -8.24
C GLU A 170 13.56 1.71 -8.73
N PRO A 171 12.96 2.21 -9.84
CA PRO A 171 11.67 1.77 -10.33
C PRO A 171 11.78 0.46 -11.15
N ILE A 172 12.47 -0.52 -10.61
CA ILE A 172 12.68 -1.84 -11.19
C ILE A 172 12.18 -2.90 -10.22
N PHE A 173 11.31 -3.78 -10.69
CA PHE A 173 10.92 -5.01 -10.01
C PHE A 173 11.80 -6.16 -10.51
N GLU A 174 12.55 -6.76 -9.60
CA GLU A 174 13.37 -7.92 -9.87
C GLU A 174 12.61 -9.19 -9.42
N LEU A 175 12.33 -10.08 -10.38
CA LEU A 175 11.68 -11.35 -10.12
C LEU A 175 12.43 -12.47 -10.86
N ARG A 176 12.96 -13.45 -10.12
CA ARG A 176 13.69 -14.61 -10.68
C ARG A 176 14.83 -14.21 -11.66
N ASN A 177 15.59 -13.16 -11.30
CA ASN A 177 16.68 -12.56 -12.09
C ASN A 177 16.23 -11.87 -13.40
N GLU A 178 14.96 -11.55 -13.53
CA GLU A 178 14.43 -10.70 -14.60
C GLU A 178 13.98 -9.36 -14.03
N GLU A 179 14.14 -8.29 -14.81
CA GLU A 179 13.85 -6.93 -14.40
C GLU A 179 12.65 -6.36 -15.16
N PHE A 180 11.73 -5.77 -14.42
CA PHE A 180 10.51 -5.17 -14.96
C PHE A 180 10.37 -3.72 -14.49
N PRO A 181 10.06 -2.76 -15.39
CA PRO A 181 9.90 -1.37 -15.02
C PRO A 181 8.61 -1.16 -14.21
N ILE A 182 8.73 -0.50 -13.05
CA ILE A 182 7.63 -0.21 -12.14
C ILE A 182 7.01 1.16 -12.43
N VAL A 183 5.69 1.23 -12.34
CA VAL A 183 4.93 2.48 -12.21
C VAL A 183 4.14 2.45 -10.91
N ASP A 184 4.53 3.29 -9.95
CA ASP A 184 3.80 3.49 -8.70
C ASP A 184 2.54 4.30 -8.98
N LEU A 185 1.37 3.64 -8.84
CA LEU A 185 0.07 4.26 -9.09
C LEU A 185 -0.26 5.32 -8.05
N TRP A 186 0.23 5.18 -6.82
CA TRP A 186 0.07 6.23 -5.81
C TRP A 186 0.80 7.51 -6.20
N GLY A 187 2.06 7.40 -6.62
CA GLY A 187 2.83 8.52 -7.15
C GLY A 187 2.14 9.15 -8.36
N LEU A 188 1.68 8.32 -9.30
CA LEU A 188 0.98 8.79 -10.49
C LEU A 188 -0.33 9.51 -10.16
N ALA A 189 -1.14 8.99 -9.25
CA ALA A 189 -2.38 9.62 -8.79
C ALA A 189 -2.09 10.98 -8.13
N CYS A 190 -1.12 11.05 -7.22
CA CYS A 190 -0.72 12.30 -6.58
C CYS A 190 -0.26 13.35 -7.58
N GLN A 191 0.54 12.99 -8.58
CA GLN A 191 0.94 13.91 -9.66
C GLN A 191 -0.26 14.47 -10.47
N ARG A 192 -1.32 13.67 -10.64
CA ARG A 192 -2.55 14.13 -11.32
C ARG A 192 -3.42 15.02 -10.44
N LEU A 193 -3.29 14.90 -9.13
CA LEU A 193 -4.11 15.61 -8.15
C LEU A 193 -3.41 16.84 -7.54
N ILE A 194 -2.09 17.00 -7.72
CA ILE A 194 -1.28 18.07 -7.07
C ILE A 194 -1.84 19.48 -7.27
N ASN A 195 -2.25 19.83 -8.49
CA ASN A 195 -2.81 21.13 -8.84
C ASN A 195 -4.34 21.15 -8.89
N ASN A 196 -5.00 20.10 -8.40
CA ASN A 196 -6.44 19.98 -8.47
C ASN A 196 -7.11 20.60 -7.23
N LYS A 197 -7.46 21.89 -7.30
CA LYS A 197 -8.15 22.58 -6.21
C LYS A 197 -9.47 21.88 -5.82
N ARG A 198 -10.23 21.34 -6.78
CA ARG A 198 -11.48 20.62 -6.50
C ARG A 198 -11.25 19.34 -5.70
N TYR A 199 -10.12 18.65 -5.91
CA TYR A 199 -9.74 17.50 -5.09
C TYR A 199 -9.43 17.91 -3.66
N LYS A 200 -8.67 18.98 -3.46
CA LYS A 200 -8.34 19.51 -2.14
C LYS A 200 -9.61 19.97 -1.38
N ASP A 201 -10.52 20.66 -2.07
CA ASP A 201 -11.83 21.01 -1.52
C ASP A 201 -12.67 19.77 -1.15
N TYR A 202 -12.67 18.74 -2.01
CA TYR A 202 -13.34 17.46 -1.73
C TYR A 202 -12.80 16.81 -0.47
N CYS A 203 -11.47 16.74 -0.33
CA CYS A 203 -10.83 16.18 0.85
C CYS A 203 -11.22 16.95 2.13
N LEU A 204 -11.16 18.28 2.10
CA LEU A 204 -11.49 19.11 3.26
C LEU A 204 -12.97 19.03 3.65
N LYS A 205 -13.88 19.03 2.66
CA LYS A 205 -15.33 18.90 2.91
C LYS A 205 -15.71 17.57 3.56
N ASN A 206 -14.95 16.51 3.28
CA ASN A 206 -15.23 15.16 3.76
C ASN A 206 -14.27 14.69 4.87
N GLY A 207 -13.41 15.58 5.41
CA GLY A 207 -12.42 15.22 6.44
C GLY A 207 -11.36 14.21 5.99
N LEU A 208 -11.13 14.07 4.67
CA LEU A 208 -10.22 13.12 4.07
C LEU A 208 -8.78 13.64 4.13
N LEU A 209 -8.23 13.66 5.34
CA LEU A 209 -6.87 14.09 5.65
C LEU A 209 -6.06 12.91 6.17
N THR A 210 -4.73 13.02 6.10
CA THR A 210 -3.85 12.08 6.81
C THR A 210 -4.15 12.08 8.32
N GLN A 211 -3.73 11.05 9.02
CA GLN A 211 -4.00 10.91 10.45
C GLN A 211 -3.62 12.17 11.24
N SER A 212 -2.49 12.79 10.93
CA SER A 212 -2.01 14.02 11.56
C SER A 212 -2.68 15.31 11.08
N GLY A 213 -3.57 15.26 10.10
CA GLY A 213 -4.18 16.44 9.50
C GLY A 213 -3.27 17.27 8.56
N LEU A 214 -1.97 16.95 8.46
CA LEU A 214 -0.99 17.77 7.72
C LEU A 214 -1.08 17.68 6.20
N TYR A 215 -1.62 16.57 5.68
CA TYR A 215 -1.69 16.32 4.23
C TYR A 215 -3.07 15.81 3.84
N PHE A 216 -3.40 15.97 2.56
CA PHE A 216 -4.59 15.40 1.96
C PHE A 216 -4.47 13.88 1.87
N LYS A 217 -5.55 13.14 2.19
CA LYS A 217 -5.59 11.69 2.03
C LYS A 217 -5.48 11.36 0.53
N SER A 218 -4.71 10.34 0.20
CA SER A 218 -4.51 9.86 -1.17
C SER A 218 -4.36 8.34 -1.19
N SER A 219 -5.16 7.62 -0.39
CA SER A 219 -5.29 6.16 -0.50
C SER A 219 -5.88 5.78 -1.85
N ALA A 220 -5.76 4.50 -2.25
CA ALA A 220 -6.36 3.98 -3.47
C ALA A 220 -7.86 4.26 -3.49
N GLU A 221 -8.59 3.93 -2.41
CA GLU A 221 -10.01 4.24 -2.24
C GLU A 221 -10.34 5.72 -2.47
N THR A 222 -9.65 6.65 -1.77
CA THR A 222 -9.92 8.09 -1.89
C THR A 222 -9.62 8.62 -3.29
N SER A 223 -8.54 8.16 -3.90
CA SER A 223 -8.16 8.53 -5.27
C SER A 223 -9.16 7.98 -6.28
N PHE A 224 -9.60 6.73 -6.11
CA PHE A 224 -10.60 6.11 -6.94
C PHE A 224 -11.95 6.82 -6.83
N GLN A 225 -12.46 7.03 -5.61
CA GLN A 225 -13.72 7.77 -5.37
C GLN A 225 -13.76 9.08 -6.15
N TYR A 226 -12.67 9.85 -6.10
CA TYR A 226 -12.62 11.15 -6.77
C TYR A 226 -12.43 11.03 -8.29
N LEU A 227 -11.51 10.20 -8.77
CA LEU A 227 -11.17 10.08 -10.19
C LEU A 227 -12.27 9.38 -10.99
N ALA A 228 -12.91 8.36 -10.41
CA ALA A 228 -14.03 7.66 -11.01
C ALA A 228 -15.39 8.34 -10.76
N LYS A 229 -15.46 9.30 -9.83
CA LYS A 229 -16.71 9.94 -9.34
C LYS A 229 -17.65 8.95 -8.64
N GLU A 230 -17.10 7.93 -8.01
CA GLU A 230 -17.83 6.92 -7.23
C GLU A 230 -17.65 7.19 -5.73
N TYR A 231 -18.20 8.29 -5.24
CA TYR A 231 -17.93 8.85 -3.90
C TYR A 231 -18.35 7.96 -2.72
N ASN A 232 -19.22 6.99 -2.93
CA ASN A 232 -19.69 6.04 -1.91
C ASN A 232 -18.97 4.69 -2.01
N PHE A 233 -17.95 4.57 -2.87
CA PHE A 233 -17.19 3.34 -3.00
C PHE A 233 -16.44 3.03 -1.70
N ILE A 234 -16.45 1.77 -1.29
CA ILE A 234 -15.69 1.22 -0.17
C ILE A 234 -14.81 0.10 -0.72
N GLU A 235 -13.54 0.15 -0.41
CA GLU A 235 -12.54 -0.83 -0.82
C GLU A 235 -12.82 -2.20 -0.18
N SER A 236 -12.77 -3.26 -0.98
CA SER A 236 -13.08 -4.61 -0.50
C SER A 236 -11.93 -5.23 0.28
N HIS A 237 -10.71 -4.74 0.08
CA HIS A 237 -9.47 -5.30 0.62
C HIS A 237 -9.33 -6.80 0.34
N THR A 238 -9.46 -7.16 -0.93
CA THR A 238 -9.02 -8.42 -1.52
C THR A 238 -8.14 -8.07 -2.71
N ALA A 239 -7.04 -8.80 -2.89
CA ALA A 239 -6.00 -8.39 -3.82
C ALA A 239 -6.50 -8.16 -5.27
N LEU A 240 -7.38 -9.04 -5.78
CA LEU A 240 -7.91 -8.83 -7.13
C LEU A 240 -8.86 -7.63 -7.23
N ASP A 241 -9.76 -7.43 -6.25
CA ASP A 241 -10.69 -6.31 -6.30
C ASP A 241 -9.92 -4.98 -6.21
N ASP A 242 -8.87 -4.93 -5.39
CA ASP A 242 -8.02 -3.74 -5.26
C ASP A 242 -7.23 -3.50 -6.56
N ALA A 243 -6.68 -4.53 -7.19
CA ALA A 243 -6.07 -4.42 -8.53
C ALA A 243 -7.06 -3.95 -9.62
N LEU A 244 -8.34 -4.29 -9.50
CA LEU A 244 -9.40 -3.83 -10.41
C LEU A 244 -9.68 -2.33 -10.28
N ILE A 245 -9.75 -1.79 -9.06
CA ILE A 245 -9.90 -0.32 -8.87
C ILE A 245 -8.64 0.44 -9.26
N GLU A 246 -7.47 -0.12 -8.98
CA GLU A 246 -6.19 0.44 -9.39
C GLU A 246 -6.04 0.51 -10.92
N THR A 247 -6.56 -0.49 -11.64
CA THR A 247 -6.67 -0.46 -13.11
C THR A 247 -7.49 0.74 -13.59
N LYS A 248 -8.59 1.06 -12.92
CA LYS A 248 -9.40 2.24 -13.24
C LYS A 248 -8.68 3.55 -12.89
N ILE A 249 -7.94 3.58 -11.77
CA ILE A 249 -7.09 4.74 -11.40
C ILE A 249 -6.04 4.97 -12.49
N LEU A 250 -5.32 3.92 -12.92
CA LEU A 250 -4.34 3.99 -14.00
C LEU A 250 -4.97 4.58 -15.27
N ALA A 251 -6.09 4.04 -15.72
CA ALA A 251 -6.77 4.49 -16.92
C ALA A 251 -7.14 5.99 -16.85
N LYS A 252 -7.68 6.45 -15.71
CA LYS A 252 -8.01 7.86 -15.49
C LYS A 252 -6.77 8.76 -15.44
N ALA A 253 -5.70 8.29 -14.79
CA ALA A 253 -4.45 9.03 -14.73
C ALA A 253 -3.77 9.15 -16.11
N LEU A 254 -3.87 8.11 -16.95
CA LEU A 254 -3.27 8.06 -18.29
C LEU A 254 -3.99 8.92 -19.34
N GLN A 255 -5.24 9.34 -19.08
CA GLN A 255 -5.94 10.29 -19.98
C GLN A 255 -5.20 11.62 -20.13
N LYS A 256 -4.37 11.99 -19.16
CA LYS A 256 -3.70 13.31 -19.08
C LYS A 256 -2.19 13.27 -19.32
N GLY A 257 -1.62 12.20 -19.86
CA GLY A 257 -0.20 12.22 -20.18
C GLY A 257 0.47 10.86 -20.35
N LYS A 258 1.79 10.88 -20.47
CA LYS A 258 2.65 9.69 -20.54
C LYS A 258 2.99 9.19 -19.14
N VAL A 259 3.33 7.90 -19.04
CA VAL A 259 3.85 7.26 -17.84
C VAL A 259 5.31 6.96 -18.05
N PHE A 260 6.06 7.15 -16.98
CA PHE A 260 7.48 6.78 -16.89
C PHE A 260 7.65 5.86 -15.68
N PRO A 261 8.64 4.95 -15.69
CA PRO A 261 9.01 4.19 -14.51
C PRO A 261 9.28 5.13 -13.34
N MET A 262 8.61 4.91 -12.22
CA MET A 262 8.73 5.75 -11.03
C MET A 262 8.29 5.04 -9.76
N ILE A 263 8.96 5.32 -8.66
CA ILE A 263 8.49 5.04 -7.30
C ILE A 263 8.79 6.26 -6.44
N SER A 264 7.80 6.72 -5.68
CA SER A 264 7.97 7.78 -4.68
C SER A 264 7.82 7.23 -3.27
N ALA A 265 8.73 7.59 -2.37
CA ALA A 265 8.65 7.12 -0.98
C ALA A 265 7.48 7.74 -0.19
N PHE A 266 7.03 8.94 -0.56
CA PHE A 266 5.97 9.67 0.15
C PHE A 266 5.11 10.49 -0.84
N PRO A 267 4.36 9.85 -1.74
CA PRO A 267 3.63 10.55 -2.80
C PRO A 267 2.63 11.59 -2.28
N PHE A 268 1.98 11.33 -1.15
CA PHE A 268 1.01 12.25 -0.54
C PHE A 268 1.60 13.63 -0.20
N ARG A 269 2.92 13.73 0.02
CA ARG A 269 3.60 15.01 0.28
C ARG A 269 3.61 15.92 -0.95
N GLU A 270 3.52 15.37 -2.14
CA GLU A 270 3.44 16.13 -3.39
C GLU A 270 2.14 16.94 -3.47
N LEU A 271 1.06 16.50 -2.81
CA LEU A 271 -0.20 17.26 -2.74
C LEU A 271 -0.09 18.57 -1.94
N GLY A 272 1.02 18.78 -1.23
CA GLY A 272 1.27 19.94 -0.38
C GLY A 272 0.61 19.84 1.00
N TYR A 273 0.95 20.78 1.84
CA TYR A 273 0.37 20.87 3.19
C TYR A 273 -1.07 21.38 3.15
N THR A 274 -1.92 20.84 4.01
CA THR A 274 -3.29 21.34 4.24
C THR A 274 -3.27 22.79 4.72
N TYR A 275 -2.33 23.12 5.61
CA TYR A 275 -2.12 24.47 6.11
C TYR A 275 -1.91 25.51 5.00
N ASP A 276 -1.06 25.23 4.01
CA ASP A 276 -0.82 26.19 2.93
C ASP A 276 -2.06 26.45 2.09
N TYR A 277 -2.87 25.38 1.86
CA TYR A 277 -4.12 25.52 1.13
C TYR A 277 -5.19 26.29 1.92
N VAL A 278 -5.25 26.07 3.24
CA VAL A 278 -6.23 26.73 4.13
C VAL A 278 -5.92 28.22 4.30
N ARG A 279 -4.67 28.65 4.25
CA ARG A 279 -4.32 30.08 4.22
C ARG A 279 -5.01 30.84 3.08
N GLU A 280 -5.13 30.20 1.92
CA GLU A 280 -5.85 30.76 0.77
C GLU A 280 -7.35 30.50 0.81
N ASN A 281 -7.81 29.57 1.66
CA ASN A 281 -9.21 29.12 1.78
C ASN A 281 -9.63 29.01 3.25
N PRO A 282 -9.74 30.09 4.02
CA PRO A 282 -9.92 30.11 5.49
C PRO A 282 -11.16 29.37 6.01
N LYS A 283 -12.20 29.22 5.17
CA LYS A 283 -13.42 28.48 5.50
C LYS A 283 -13.21 27.03 5.95
N TYR A 284 -12.04 26.45 5.65
CA TYR A 284 -11.68 25.07 6.02
C TYR A 284 -10.76 25.00 7.25
N LYS A 285 -10.40 26.11 7.88
CA LYS A 285 -9.43 26.10 8.97
C LYS A 285 -9.85 25.18 10.12
N GLN A 286 -11.11 25.20 10.49
CA GLN A 286 -11.61 24.39 11.62
C GLN A 286 -11.46 22.89 11.36
N VAL A 287 -11.71 22.43 10.13
CA VAL A 287 -11.55 21.00 9.76
C VAL A 287 -10.11 20.51 10.01
N VAL A 288 -9.12 21.35 9.68
CA VAL A 288 -7.71 20.98 9.88
C VAL A 288 -7.33 21.04 11.36
N ILE A 289 -7.77 22.07 12.07
CA ILE A 289 -7.56 22.21 13.53
C ILE A 289 -8.14 21.01 14.28
N ASP A 290 -9.40 20.66 14.01
CA ASP A 290 -10.08 19.54 14.65
C ASP A 290 -9.35 18.22 14.40
N LYS A 291 -8.88 18.01 13.18
CA LYS A 291 -8.12 16.80 12.82
C LYS A 291 -6.78 16.72 13.54
N ILE A 292 -6.06 17.82 13.65
CA ILE A 292 -4.78 17.88 14.39
C ILE A 292 -5.04 17.65 15.88
N ASN A 293 -6.06 18.28 16.48
CA ASN A 293 -6.41 18.11 17.89
C ASN A 293 -6.80 16.65 18.20
N SER A 294 -7.61 16.02 17.33
CA SER A 294 -7.93 14.58 17.46
C SER A 294 -6.68 13.71 17.48
N TYR A 295 -5.75 13.97 16.56
CA TYR A 295 -4.48 13.24 16.53
C TYR A 295 -3.64 13.46 17.79
N LEU A 296 -3.56 14.70 18.29
CA LEU A 296 -2.79 15.03 19.50
C LEU A 296 -3.40 14.40 20.76
N SER A 297 -4.72 14.29 20.85
CA SER A 297 -5.39 13.64 21.98
C SER A 297 -5.11 12.14 22.06
N GLU A 298 -4.81 11.49 20.93
CA GLU A 298 -4.42 10.08 20.86
C GLU A 298 -2.93 9.85 21.18
N LYS A 299 -2.11 10.92 21.17
CA LYS A 299 -0.65 10.87 21.34
C LYS A 299 -0.23 11.61 22.61
N ASN A 300 0.01 10.86 23.68
CA ASN A 300 0.56 11.39 24.93
C ASN A 300 2.10 11.56 24.84
N ASP A 301 2.60 12.37 23.89
CA ASP A 301 4.02 12.63 23.80
C ASP A 301 4.32 14.13 23.63
N ASN A 302 5.42 14.61 24.21
CA ASN A 302 5.94 15.98 24.06
C ASN A 302 7.05 16.03 22.98
N SER A 303 6.89 15.30 21.90
CA SER A 303 7.89 15.21 20.85
C SER A 303 8.01 16.53 20.07
N LYS A 304 9.15 16.70 19.38
CA LYS A 304 9.36 17.80 18.43
C LYS A 304 8.24 17.86 17.36
N TYR A 305 7.63 16.73 17.05
CA TYR A 305 6.53 16.64 16.09
C TYR A 305 5.24 17.22 16.67
N THR A 306 4.92 16.90 17.92
CA THR A 306 3.79 17.47 18.67
C THR A 306 3.88 18.99 18.72
N ASN A 307 5.04 19.55 19.09
CA ASN A 307 5.27 20.99 19.11
C ASN A 307 5.08 21.65 17.74
N ARG A 308 5.48 20.98 16.66
CA ARG A 308 5.22 21.45 15.29
C ARG A 308 3.73 21.52 14.98
N LEU A 309 2.93 20.53 15.40
CA LEU A 309 1.48 20.52 15.19
C LEU A 309 0.79 21.64 15.96
N LEU A 310 1.17 21.88 17.22
CA LEU A 310 0.65 22.98 18.03
C LEU A 310 0.96 24.35 17.39
N ASN A 311 2.16 24.54 16.86
CA ASN A 311 2.49 25.76 16.13
C ASN A 311 1.61 25.96 14.88
N ILE A 312 1.29 24.88 14.14
CA ILE A 312 0.39 24.96 12.98
C ILE A 312 -1.03 25.35 13.42
N ILE A 313 -1.54 24.81 14.53
CA ILE A 313 -2.85 25.23 15.08
C ILE A 313 -2.81 26.74 15.38
N SER A 314 -1.82 27.22 16.15
CA SER A 314 -1.69 28.63 16.48
C SER A 314 -1.65 29.53 15.22
N MET A 315 -0.92 29.12 14.20
CA MET A 315 -0.88 29.85 12.91
C MET A 315 -2.23 29.83 12.18
N LEU A 316 -2.99 28.74 12.27
CA LEU A 316 -4.34 28.65 11.66
C LEU A 316 -5.34 29.52 12.42
N GLU A 317 -5.24 29.62 13.74
CA GLU A 317 -6.12 30.46 14.57
C GLU A 317 -5.99 31.95 14.24
N THR A 318 -4.82 32.38 13.74
CA THR A 318 -4.55 33.79 13.35
C THR A 318 -5.07 34.14 11.95
N ILE A 319 -5.52 33.19 11.15
CA ILE A 319 -6.16 33.40 9.84
C ILE A 319 -7.65 33.59 10.01
#